data_5655d58505562d2dc82270bbffc6729c
#
_entry.id   5655d58505562d2dc82270bbffc6729c
#
_cell.length_a   1.000
_cell.length_b   1.000
_cell.length_c   1.000
_cell.angle_alpha   90.00
_cell.angle_beta   90.00
_cell.angle_gamma   90.00
#
_symmetry.space_group_name_H-M   'P 1'
#
loop_
_entity.id
_entity.type
_entity.pdbx_description
1 polymer ?
#
loop_
_entity_poly.entity_id
_entity_poly.type
_entity_poly.pdbx_seq_one_letter_code
_entity_poly.pdbx_strand_id
1 'polypeptide(L)'
;RLVIVSNGLDFYIEEILKDLGLTGIEVFAARTRFHPRGLKVQYVGPDGQPLADAFKEAYVDLFLSQGYRIIYTGNGVSDFPPARKCHYVLATGNLLTRCRQERLDCIPFSDFNEVVSVLERL
;
A
#
# COMPACT_ATOMS: atom_id res chain seq x y z
N ARG A 1 13.49 2.33 -3.89
CA ARG A 1 12.24 2.95 -4.34
C ARG A 1 11.15 2.75 -3.31
N LEU A 2 10.52 3.84 -2.89
CA LEU A 2 9.40 3.84 -1.94
C LEU A 2 8.11 4.22 -2.66
N VAL A 3 7.07 3.42 -2.47
CA VAL A 3 5.76 3.65 -3.09
C VAL A 3 4.68 3.49 -2.03
N ILE A 4 3.70 4.39 -2.03
CA ILE A 4 2.50 4.27 -1.20
C ILE A 4 1.35 3.84 -2.12
N VAL A 5 0.72 2.72 -1.78
CA VAL A 5 -0.50 2.25 -2.45
C VAL A 5 -1.60 2.16 -1.40
N SER A 6 -2.62 2.99 -1.53
CA SER A 6 -3.63 3.19 -0.50
C SER A 6 -5.05 3.15 -1.07
N ASN A 7 -5.97 2.61 -0.28
CA ASN A 7 -7.41 2.73 -0.58
C ASN A 7 -7.98 4.11 -0.19
N GLY A 8 -7.16 4.96 0.43
CA GLY A 8 -7.55 6.33 0.77
C GLY A 8 -7.65 7.25 -0.44
N LEU A 9 -8.11 8.46 -0.20
CA LEU A 9 -8.32 9.46 -1.25
C LEU A 9 -7.00 10.18 -1.58
N ASP A 10 -6.71 10.36 -2.86
CA ASP A 10 -5.46 10.92 -3.35
C ASP A 10 -5.16 12.32 -2.79
N PHE A 11 -6.14 13.23 -2.83
CA PHE A 11 -5.93 14.60 -2.35
C PHE A 11 -5.61 14.66 -0.86
N TYR A 12 -6.17 13.75 -0.08
CA TYR A 12 -5.96 13.69 1.36
C TYR A 12 -4.54 13.22 1.68
N ILE A 13 -4.09 12.18 1.01
CA ILE A 13 -2.75 11.62 1.19
C ILE A 13 -1.69 12.62 0.73
N GLU A 14 -1.89 13.25 -0.42
CA GLU A 14 -0.98 14.26 -0.96
C GLU A 14 -0.84 15.46 -0.02
N GLU A 15 -1.95 15.91 0.59
CA GLU A 15 -1.94 17.02 1.54
C GLU A 15 -1.18 16.67 2.83
N ILE A 16 -1.37 15.45 3.35
CA ILE A 16 -0.61 14.98 4.52
C ILE A 16 0.88 14.93 4.23
N LEU A 17 1.28 14.39 3.09
CA LEU A 17 2.69 14.31 2.70
C LEU A 17 3.30 15.71 2.55
N LYS A 18 2.57 16.63 1.96
CA LYS A 18 2.98 18.02 1.82
C LYS A 18 3.19 18.68 3.17
N ASP A 19 2.25 18.51 4.10
CA ASP A 19 2.33 19.06 5.45
C ASP A 19 3.54 18.51 6.22
N LEU A 20 3.93 17.27 5.95
CA LEU A 20 5.10 16.63 6.54
C LEU A 20 6.41 17.01 5.83
N GLY A 21 6.34 17.79 4.75
CA GLY A 21 7.53 18.13 3.96
C GLY A 21 8.10 16.98 3.15
N LEU A 22 7.33 15.92 2.92
CA LEU A 22 7.73 14.75 2.15
C LEU A 22 7.34 14.94 0.69
N THR A 23 8.35 15.07 -0.17
CA THR A 23 8.17 15.25 -1.61
C THR A 23 8.80 14.09 -2.38
N GLY A 24 8.31 13.84 -3.60
CA GLY A 24 8.91 12.84 -4.48
C GLY A 24 8.56 11.39 -4.16
N ILE A 25 7.60 11.16 -3.23
CA ILE A 25 7.10 9.81 -2.96
C ILE A 25 6.00 9.49 -3.98
N GLU A 26 6.13 8.37 -4.67
CA GLU A 26 5.07 7.88 -5.56
C GLU A 26 3.87 7.43 -4.75
N VAL A 27 2.68 7.92 -5.10
CA VAL A 27 1.42 7.57 -4.45
C VAL A 27 0.42 7.09 -5.48
N PHE A 28 -0.12 5.91 -5.24
CA PHE A 28 -1.26 5.37 -5.97
C PHE A 28 -2.42 5.23 -5.00
N ALA A 29 -3.46 6.02 -5.19
CA ALA A 29 -4.61 6.09 -4.30
C ALA A 29 -5.88 6.29 -5.11
N ALA A 30 -7.03 6.29 -4.44
CA ALA A 30 -8.30 6.57 -5.10
C ALA A 30 -8.27 7.98 -5.71
N ARG A 31 -8.51 8.06 -7.01
CA ARG A 31 -8.65 9.34 -7.71
C ARG A 31 -9.98 9.97 -7.39
N THR A 32 -9.97 11.25 -7.08
CA THR A 32 -11.15 11.99 -6.66
C THR A 32 -11.42 13.16 -7.57
N ARG A 33 -12.71 13.41 -7.83
CA ARG A 33 -13.17 14.60 -8.53
C ARG A 33 -14.31 15.22 -7.74
N PHE A 34 -14.23 16.52 -7.50
CA PHE A 34 -15.31 17.27 -6.92
C PHE A 34 -16.37 17.57 -8.00
N HIS A 35 -17.61 17.21 -7.71
CA HIS A 35 -18.74 17.40 -8.59
C HIS A 35 -19.84 18.16 -7.84
N PRO A 36 -20.70 18.97 -8.51
CA PRO A 36 -21.78 19.69 -7.83
C PRO A 36 -22.70 18.81 -6.97
N ARG A 37 -22.78 17.53 -7.28
CA ARG A 37 -23.59 16.55 -6.55
C ARG A 37 -22.81 15.72 -5.53
N GLY A 38 -21.55 16.05 -5.29
CA GLY A 38 -20.71 15.35 -4.33
C GLY A 38 -19.33 14.99 -4.86
N LEU A 39 -18.68 14.04 -4.19
CA LEU A 39 -17.35 13.57 -4.52
C LEU A 39 -17.44 12.29 -5.37
N LYS A 40 -16.78 12.30 -6.52
CA LYS A 40 -16.63 11.11 -7.34
C LYS A 40 -15.29 10.45 -7.05
N VAL A 41 -15.31 9.15 -6.73
CA VAL A 41 -14.13 8.36 -6.36
C VAL A 41 -13.93 7.24 -7.38
N GLN A 42 -12.70 7.06 -7.85
CA GLN A 42 -12.34 6.01 -8.79
C GLN A 42 -10.97 5.42 -8.46
N TYR A 43 -10.90 4.09 -8.45
CA TYR A 43 -9.64 3.36 -8.38
C TYR A 43 -9.20 3.00 -9.79
N VAL A 44 -7.99 3.41 -10.14
CA VAL A 44 -7.43 3.18 -11.49
C VAL A 44 -6.22 2.26 -11.39
N GLY A 45 -6.24 1.18 -12.15
CA GLY A 45 -5.14 0.22 -12.20
C GLY A 45 -3.94 0.70 -13.00
N PRO A 46 -2.84 -0.08 -12.99
CA PRO A 46 -1.62 0.27 -13.72
C PRO A 46 -1.79 0.45 -15.22
N ASP A 47 -2.81 -0.20 -15.79
CA ASP A 47 -3.16 -0.10 -17.22
C ASP A 47 -4.02 1.12 -17.55
N GLY A 48 -4.35 1.95 -16.54
CA GLY A 48 -5.21 3.11 -16.71
C GLY A 48 -6.71 2.80 -16.68
N GLN A 49 -7.09 1.55 -16.45
CA GLN A 49 -8.50 1.15 -16.40
C GLN A 49 -9.05 1.16 -14.98
N PRO A 50 -10.35 1.48 -14.81
CA PRO A 50 -10.99 1.41 -13.51
C PRO A 50 -10.97 0.00 -12.93
N LEU A 51 -10.75 -0.09 -11.60
CA LEU A 51 -10.82 -1.34 -10.86
C LEU A 51 -11.95 -1.29 -9.85
N ALA A 52 -12.72 -2.38 -9.77
CA ALA A 52 -13.76 -2.56 -8.76
C ALA A 52 -13.17 -3.04 -7.43
N ASP A 53 -12.08 -3.82 -7.48
CA ASP A 53 -11.43 -4.41 -6.31
C ASP A 53 -9.94 -4.66 -6.59
N ALA A 54 -9.24 -5.25 -5.62
CA ALA A 54 -7.86 -5.70 -5.76
C ALA A 54 -6.88 -4.59 -6.21
N PHE A 55 -7.14 -3.36 -5.80
CA PHE A 55 -6.33 -2.20 -6.18
C PHE A 55 -4.86 -2.34 -5.78
N LYS A 56 -4.59 -2.68 -4.52
CA LYS A 56 -3.22 -2.86 -4.02
C LYS A 56 -2.52 -4.04 -4.69
N GLU A 57 -3.25 -5.13 -4.91
CA GLU A 57 -2.72 -6.33 -5.56
C GLU A 57 -2.30 -6.06 -7.00
N ALA A 58 -3.05 -5.24 -7.73
CA ALA A 58 -2.73 -4.87 -9.10
C ALA A 58 -1.38 -4.15 -9.20
N TYR A 59 -1.07 -3.26 -8.25
CA TYR A 59 0.23 -2.58 -8.22
C TYR A 59 1.37 -3.49 -7.77
N VAL A 60 1.14 -4.40 -6.84
CA VAL A 60 2.13 -5.43 -6.50
C VAL A 60 2.45 -6.28 -7.73
N ASP A 61 1.44 -6.72 -8.46
CA ASP A 61 1.64 -7.51 -9.69
C ASP A 61 2.45 -6.73 -10.73
N LEU A 62 2.17 -5.43 -10.89
CA LEU A 62 2.97 -4.58 -11.77
C LEU A 62 4.46 -4.59 -11.40
N PHE A 63 4.77 -4.31 -10.13
CA PHE A 63 6.16 -4.22 -9.68
C PHE A 63 6.87 -5.59 -9.73
N LEU A 64 6.18 -6.67 -9.43
CA LEU A 64 6.72 -8.01 -9.61
C LEU A 64 7.05 -8.30 -11.08
N SER A 65 6.17 -7.90 -12.00
CA SER A 65 6.40 -8.07 -13.43
C SER A 65 7.59 -7.26 -13.94
N GLN A 66 7.92 -6.16 -13.27
CA GLN A 66 9.09 -5.33 -13.57
C GLN A 66 10.38 -5.85 -12.91
N GLY A 67 10.32 -6.98 -12.21
CA GLY A 67 11.49 -7.61 -11.60
C GLY A 67 11.86 -7.10 -10.20
N TYR A 68 11.01 -6.29 -9.58
CA TYR A 68 11.27 -5.82 -8.21
C TYR A 68 11.11 -6.93 -7.18
N ARG A 69 12.00 -6.93 -6.20
CA ARG A 69 11.80 -7.65 -4.94
C ARG A 69 11.08 -6.70 -3.99
N ILE A 70 9.92 -7.11 -3.51
CA ILE A 70 9.04 -6.22 -2.78
C ILE A 70 9.09 -6.51 -1.29
N ILE A 71 9.26 -5.44 -0.51
CA ILE A 71 9.04 -5.41 0.94
C ILE A 71 7.70 -4.71 1.15
N TYR A 72 6.72 -5.46 1.63
CA TYR A 72 5.37 -4.95 1.85
C TYR A 72 5.17 -4.60 3.31
N THR A 73 4.67 -3.41 3.58
CA THR A 73 4.34 -2.96 4.94
C THR A 73 2.87 -2.56 4.99
N GLY A 74 2.12 -3.14 5.92
CA GLY A 74 0.69 -2.86 6.01
C GLY A 74 0.07 -3.24 7.36
N ASN A 75 -1.21 -2.88 7.52
CA ASN A 75 -1.92 -3.06 8.78
C ASN A 75 -3.37 -3.56 8.63
N GLY A 76 -3.89 -3.63 7.43
CA GLY A 76 -5.32 -3.87 7.20
C GLY A 76 -5.63 -5.20 6.51
N VAL A 77 -6.92 -5.52 6.47
CA VAL A 77 -7.41 -6.74 5.81
C VAL A 77 -7.15 -6.71 4.31
N SER A 78 -7.29 -5.54 3.67
CA SER A 78 -7.04 -5.37 2.24
C SER A 78 -5.57 -5.58 1.84
N ASP A 79 -4.67 -5.62 2.81
CA ASP A 79 -3.24 -5.81 2.57
C ASP A 79 -2.85 -7.29 2.39
N PHE A 80 -3.68 -8.22 2.85
CA PHE A 80 -3.31 -9.64 2.84
C PHE A 80 -3.11 -10.22 1.43
N PRO A 81 -4.04 -10.06 0.48
CA PRO A 81 -3.84 -10.61 -0.87
C PRO A 81 -2.58 -10.09 -1.56
N PRO A 82 -2.27 -8.78 -1.55
CA PRO A 82 -1.02 -8.31 -2.14
C PRO A 82 0.22 -8.72 -1.34
N ALA A 83 0.16 -8.67 -0.01
CA ALA A 83 1.31 -8.97 0.85
C ALA A 83 1.84 -10.40 0.65
N ARG A 84 0.96 -11.38 0.52
CA ARG A 84 1.37 -12.79 0.36
C ARG A 84 2.16 -13.06 -0.91
N LYS A 85 2.17 -12.14 -1.86
CA LYS A 85 2.94 -12.24 -3.11
C LYS A 85 4.33 -11.62 -2.98
N CYS A 86 4.60 -10.92 -1.89
CA CYS A 86 5.85 -10.16 -1.72
C CYS A 86 6.95 -10.98 -1.06
N HIS A 87 8.18 -10.51 -1.20
CA HIS A 87 9.36 -11.21 -0.68
C HIS A 87 9.48 -11.11 0.84
N TYR A 88 9.16 -9.93 1.38
CA TYR A 88 9.15 -9.68 2.81
C TYR A 88 7.85 -8.95 3.18
N VAL A 89 7.28 -9.29 4.32
CA VAL A 89 6.06 -8.67 4.83
C VAL A 89 6.30 -8.18 6.24
N LEU A 90 6.12 -6.88 6.43
CA LEU A 90 6.09 -6.27 7.75
C LEU A 90 4.64 -5.94 8.07
N ALA A 91 4.13 -6.50 9.15
CA ALA A 91 2.70 -6.47 9.44
C ALA A 91 2.39 -6.04 10.87
N THR A 92 1.30 -5.31 11.00
CA THR A 92 0.69 -4.98 12.29
C THR A 92 -0.83 -5.09 12.17
N GLY A 93 -1.54 -4.96 13.27
CA GLY A 93 -3.01 -4.95 13.27
C GLY A 93 -3.63 -6.18 12.62
N ASN A 94 -4.67 -5.94 11.83
CA ASN A 94 -5.44 -7.00 11.16
C ASN A 94 -4.61 -7.80 10.14
N LEU A 95 -3.66 -7.16 9.46
CA LEU A 95 -2.77 -7.87 8.56
C LEU A 95 -1.93 -8.90 9.33
N LEU A 96 -1.36 -8.52 10.46
CA LEU A 96 -0.57 -9.43 11.28
C LEU A 96 -1.40 -10.63 11.75
N THR A 97 -2.63 -10.39 12.22
CA THR A 97 -3.54 -11.46 12.63
C THR A 97 -3.79 -12.42 11.48
N ARG A 98 -4.08 -11.91 10.30
CA ARG A 98 -4.35 -12.73 9.11
C ARG A 98 -3.13 -13.53 8.67
N CYS A 99 -1.94 -12.92 8.69
CA CYS A 99 -0.70 -13.62 8.36
C CYS A 99 -0.48 -14.80 9.30
N ARG A 100 -0.72 -14.63 10.59
CA ARG A 100 -0.58 -15.72 11.58
C ARG A 100 -1.60 -16.83 11.35
N GLN A 101 -2.85 -16.48 11.06
CA GLN A 101 -3.90 -17.45 10.74
C GLN A 101 -3.58 -18.29 9.50
N GLU A 102 -3.05 -17.67 8.49
CA GLU A 102 -2.73 -18.31 7.20
C GLU A 102 -1.29 -18.86 7.14
N ARG A 103 -0.55 -18.78 8.23
CA ARG A 103 0.86 -19.23 8.33
C ARG A 103 1.77 -18.58 7.29
N LEU A 104 1.52 -17.30 6.99
CA LEU A 104 2.39 -16.50 6.15
C LEU A 104 3.52 -15.92 7.01
N ASP A 105 4.75 -16.11 6.57
CA ASP A 105 5.91 -15.50 7.23
C ASP A 105 5.81 -13.99 7.17
N CYS A 106 5.87 -13.36 8.33
CA CYS A 106 5.86 -11.90 8.42
C CYS A 106 6.68 -11.44 9.63
N ILE A 107 7.11 -10.18 9.54
CA ILE A 107 7.84 -9.52 10.61
C ILE A 107 6.87 -8.56 11.29
N PRO A 108 6.51 -8.79 12.56
CA PRO A 108 5.61 -7.88 13.26
C PRO A 108 6.30 -6.55 13.60
N PHE A 109 5.54 -5.47 13.59
CA PHE A 109 6.03 -4.17 14.04
C PHE A 109 4.93 -3.43 14.82
N SER A 110 5.35 -2.56 15.74
CA SER A 110 4.46 -1.72 16.53
C SER A 110 4.48 -0.26 16.07
N ASP A 111 5.61 0.19 15.51
CA ASP A 111 5.76 1.54 14.98
C ASP A 111 6.72 1.58 13.80
N PHE A 112 6.78 2.72 13.11
CA PHE A 112 7.63 2.86 11.93
C PHE A 112 9.13 2.91 12.25
N ASN A 113 9.53 3.19 13.48
CA ASN A 113 10.94 3.08 13.89
C ASN A 113 11.41 1.62 13.80
N GLU A 114 10.55 0.68 14.18
CA GLU A 114 10.83 -0.74 14.01
C GLU A 114 10.93 -1.13 12.53
N VAL A 115 10.06 -0.57 11.69
CA VAL A 115 10.13 -0.77 10.23
C VAL A 115 11.46 -0.32 9.67
N VAL A 116 11.91 0.87 10.02
CA VAL A 116 13.21 1.39 9.58
C VAL A 116 14.34 0.48 10.04
N SER A 117 14.33 0.02 11.30
CA SER A 117 15.35 -0.89 11.84
C SER A 117 15.42 -2.20 11.06
N VAL A 118 14.27 -2.76 10.66
CA VAL A 118 14.23 -3.97 9.85
C VAL A 118 14.80 -3.71 8.45
N LEU A 119 14.39 -2.60 7.81
CA LEU A 119 14.87 -2.25 6.47
C LEU A 119 16.39 -2.07 6.42
N GLU A 120 16.99 -1.52 7.46
CA GLU A 120 18.45 -1.35 7.56
C GLU A 120 19.19 -2.69 7.62
N ARG A 121 18.53 -3.76 8.03
CA ARG A 121 19.12 -5.11 8.14
C ARG A 121 18.87 -6.01 6.94
N LEU A 122 18.04 -5.60 6.01
CA LEU A 122 17.69 -6.38 4.82
C LEU A 122 18.66 -6.19 3.65
#